data_a2d488ba5df224605aff07fd77ca64a9
#
_entry.id   a2d488ba5df224605aff07fd77ca64a9
#
_cell.length_a   1.000
_cell.length_b   1.000
_cell.length_c   1.000
_cell.angle_alpha   90.00
_cell.angle_beta   90.00
_cell.angle_gamma   90.00
#
_symmetry.space_group_name_H-M   'P 1'
#
loop_
_entity.id
_entity.type
_entity.pdbx_description
1 polymer ?
#
loop_
_entity_poly.entity_id
_entity_poly.type
_entity_poly.pdbx_seq_one_letter_code
_entity_poly.pdbx_strand_id
1 'polypeptide(L)'
;MKYHNCYHHNEWPWGRIVTIITQDGVGTVEMSFEKDNPGVCYVSGLSVLPTHRKQGLATYLMQECINYCLTDNLENHDVPIFRIDLNSIMEPFVLDFYHKLGFIDIKEDGGYMRMYKIIVPTKPTVLK
;
A
#
# COMPACT_ATOMS: atom_id res chain seq x y z
N MET A 1 18.00 3.41 9.86
CA MET A 1 17.44 4.76 9.92
C MET A 1 15.93 4.66 9.98
N LYS A 2 15.36 5.41 10.90
CA LYS A 2 13.91 5.46 11.00
C LYS A 2 13.38 6.68 10.32
N TYR A 3 12.30 6.51 9.58
CA TYR A 3 11.59 7.61 9.00
C TYR A 3 10.41 7.93 9.88
N HIS A 4 10.12 9.21 10.05
CA HIS A 4 8.92 9.64 10.72
C HIS A 4 7.87 9.88 9.67
N ASN A 5 6.69 9.38 9.91
CA ASN A 5 5.60 9.45 8.95
C ASN A 5 4.50 10.35 9.46
N CYS A 6 3.88 11.03 8.54
CA CYS A 6 2.63 11.74 8.79
C CYS A 6 1.53 11.01 8.05
N TYR A 7 0.40 10.85 8.71
CA TYR A 7 -0.74 10.15 8.12
C TYR A 7 -1.86 11.15 7.91
N HIS A 8 -2.34 11.26 6.67
CA HIS A 8 -3.45 12.14 6.32
C HIS A 8 -4.64 11.31 5.91
N HIS A 9 -5.78 11.57 6.55
CA HIS A 9 -7.01 10.83 6.31
C HIS A 9 -8.04 11.76 5.71
N ASN A 10 -8.65 11.35 4.60
CA ASN A 10 -9.74 12.08 3.98
C ASN A 10 -10.90 11.13 3.77
N GLU A 11 -12.08 11.54 4.25
CA GLU A 11 -13.29 10.74 4.12
C GLU A 11 -14.13 11.26 2.97
N TRP A 12 -14.66 10.35 2.20
CA TRP A 12 -15.51 10.63 1.05
C TRP A 12 -16.74 9.73 1.14
N PRO A 13 -17.86 10.08 0.48
CA PRO A 13 -19.03 9.21 0.50
C PRO A 13 -18.74 7.79 0.01
N TRP A 14 -17.80 7.63 -0.92
CA TRP A 14 -17.47 6.32 -1.49
C TRP A 14 -16.44 5.55 -0.68
N GLY A 15 -15.79 6.17 0.27
CA GLY A 15 -14.74 5.52 1.04
C GLY A 15 -13.79 6.53 1.63
N ARG A 16 -12.55 6.11 1.84
CA ARG A 16 -11.56 7.04 2.38
C ARG A 16 -10.21 6.85 1.71
N ILE A 17 -9.42 7.92 1.77
CA ILE A 17 -8.05 7.92 1.27
C ILE A 17 -7.14 8.19 2.46
N VAL A 18 -6.08 7.39 2.57
CA VAL A 18 -5.04 7.58 3.58
C VAL A 18 -3.72 7.78 2.86
N THR A 19 -3.05 8.88 3.17
CA THR A 19 -1.75 9.17 2.58
C THR A 19 -0.70 9.09 3.68
N ILE A 20 0.34 8.31 3.44
CA ILE A 20 1.50 8.23 4.33
C ILE A 20 2.60 9.09 3.69
N ILE A 21 3.09 10.08 4.42
CA ILE A 21 4.12 10.97 3.93
C ILE A 21 5.28 10.90 4.91
N THR A 22 6.49 10.73 4.41
CA THR A 22 7.67 10.83 5.28
C THR A 22 7.76 12.27 5.79
N GLN A 23 8.30 12.44 7.00
CA GLN A 23 8.29 13.73 7.67
C GLN A 23 8.96 14.82 6.83
N ASP A 24 10.00 14.48 6.08
CA ASP A 24 10.70 15.43 5.23
C ASP A 24 10.04 15.60 3.86
N GLY A 25 8.95 14.88 3.60
CA GLY A 25 8.21 15.01 2.35
C GLY A 25 8.87 14.39 1.13
N VAL A 26 9.92 13.61 1.29
CA VAL A 26 10.63 13.04 0.14
C VAL A 26 9.95 11.79 -0.41
N GLY A 27 9.09 11.16 0.36
CA GLY A 27 8.38 9.97 -0.09
C GLY A 27 6.93 10.00 0.34
N THR A 28 6.04 9.54 -0.53
CA THR A 28 4.60 9.45 -0.22
C THR A 28 4.03 8.17 -0.80
N VAL A 29 3.00 7.66 -0.14
CA VAL A 29 2.19 6.58 -0.70
C VAL A 29 0.73 6.85 -0.34
N GLU A 30 -0.16 6.61 -1.30
CA GLU A 30 -1.57 6.88 -1.12
C GLU A 30 -2.36 5.59 -1.25
N MET A 31 -3.25 5.36 -0.29
CA MET A 31 -4.10 4.19 -0.24
C MET A 31 -5.56 4.62 -0.27
N SER A 32 -6.40 3.88 -0.99
CA SER A 32 -7.83 4.12 -0.94
C SER A 32 -8.56 2.86 -0.50
N PHE A 33 -9.65 3.08 0.21
CA PHE A 33 -10.50 2.02 0.75
C PHE A 33 -11.93 2.33 0.35
N GLU A 34 -12.46 1.55 -0.58
CA GLU A 34 -13.79 1.83 -1.13
C GLU A 34 -14.85 1.00 -0.41
N LYS A 35 -15.97 1.63 -0.09
CA LYS A 35 -17.06 0.94 0.59
C LYS A 35 -17.64 -0.18 -0.27
N ASP A 36 -17.61 -0.01 -1.59
CA ASP A 36 -18.14 -1.02 -2.50
C ASP A 36 -17.19 -2.18 -2.73
N ASN A 37 -15.98 -2.10 -2.21
CA ASN A 37 -14.99 -3.15 -2.38
C ASN A 37 -14.32 -3.44 -1.03
N PRO A 38 -15.09 -3.94 -0.06
CA PRO A 38 -14.55 -4.14 1.28
C PRO A 38 -13.47 -5.22 1.28
N GLY A 39 -12.52 -5.07 2.18
CA GLY A 39 -11.42 -6.02 2.29
C GLY A 39 -10.25 -5.74 1.36
N VAL A 40 -10.36 -4.75 0.47
CA VAL A 40 -9.32 -4.43 -0.49
C VAL A 40 -8.80 -3.02 -0.28
N CYS A 41 -7.48 -2.89 -0.22
CA CYS A 41 -6.81 -1.60 -0.22
C CYS A 41 -6.22 -1.39 -1.61
N TYR A 42 -6.50 -0.25 -2.23
CA TYR A 42 -5.90 0.08 -3.50
C TYR A 42 -4.80 1.12 -3.30
N VAL A 43 -3.57 0.80 -3.72
CA VAL A 43 -2.46 1.74 -3.67
C VAL A 43 -2.49 2.54 -4.95
N SER A 44 -2.82 3.82 -4.85
CA SER A 44 -3.02 4.68 -6.01
C SER A 44 -1.80 5.53 -6.36
N GLY A 45 -0.83 5.63 -5.47
CA GLY A 45 0.36 6.41 -5.78
C GLY A 45 1.49 6.09 -4.81
N LEU A 46 2.66 5.88 -5.38
CA LEU A 46 3.90 5.72 -4.61
C LEU A 46 4.92 6.61 -5.29
N SER A 47 5.47 7.55 -4.55
CA SER A 47 6.38 8.53 -5.12
C SER A 47 7.56 8.79 -4.17
N VAL A 48 8.75 8.79 -4.73
CA VAL A 48 9.97 9.14 -4.02
C VAL A 48 10.72 10.15 -4.86
N LEU A 49 11.16 11.25 -4.24
CA LEU A 49 11.93 12.26 -4.96
C LEU A 49 13.16 11.64 -5.60
N PRO A 50 13.53 12.06 -6.82
CA PRO A 50 14.67 11.45 -7.54
C PRO A 50 15.97 11.45 -6.73
N THR A 51 16.20 12.48 -5.94
CA THR A 51 17.41 12.58 -5.13
C THR A 51 17.47 11.57 -4.00
N HIS A 52 16.35 10.92 -3.68
CA HIS A 52 16.25 9.98 -2.57
C HIS A 52 15.89 8.57 -3.02
N ARG A 53 15.96 8.30 -4.32
CA ARG A 53 15.70 6.95 -4.82
C ARG A 53 16.88 6.04 -4.54
N LYS A 54 16.62 4.73 -4.58
CA LYS A 54 17.63 3.69 -4.35
C LYS A 54 18.16 3.65 -2.91
N GLN A 55 17.40 4.21 -1.98
CA GLN A 55 17.75 4.17 -0.56
C GLN A 55 16.79 3.30 0.24
N GLY A 56 15.98 2.50 -0.45
CA GLY A 56 15.04 1.62 0.23
C GLY A 56 13.77 2.33 0.70
N LEU A 57 13.58 3.59 0.35
CA LEU A 57 12.43 4.36 0.83
C LEU A 57 11.13 3.86 0.23
N ALA A 58 11.13 3.47 -1.05
CA ALA A 58 9.92 2.92 -1.67
C ALA A 58 9.52 1.61 -1.00
N THR A 59 10.49 0.75 -0.71
CA THR A 59 10.24 -0.49 0.02
C THR A 59 9.67 -0.19 1.40
N TYR A 60 10.28 0.77 2.10
CA TYR A 60 9.80 1.18 3.42
C TYR A 60 8.34 1.64 3.36
N LEU A 61 7.99 2.48 2.38
CA LEU A 61 6.64 3.00 2.26
C LEU A 61 5.63 1.90 1.96
N MET A 62 5.98 0.95 1.09
CA MET A 62 5.09 -0.16 0.81
C MET A 62 4.93 -1.07 2.03
N GLN A 63 5.98 -1.27 2.80
CA GLN A 63 5.89 -2.01 4.05
C GLN A 63 4.97 -1.31 5.05
N GLU A 64 5.04 0.02 5.09
CA GLU A 64 4.15 0.80 5.96
C GLU A 64 2.70 0.70 5.51
N CYS A 65 2.44 0.62 4.21
CA CYS A 65 1.09 0.36 3.71
C CYS A 65 0.56 -0.96 4.23
N ILE A 66 1.37 -2.01 4.14
CA ILE A 66 0.97 -3.34 4.59
C ILE A 66 0.70 -3.31 6.09
N ASN A 67 1.61 -2.69 6.85
CA ASN A 67 1.45 -2.58 8.30
C ASN A 67 0.19 -1.79 8.67
N TYR A 68 -0.06 -0.71 7.95
CA TYR A 68 -1.25 0.09 8.19
C TYR A 68 -2.52 -0.75 7.99
N CYS A 69 -2.59 -1.49 6.89
CA CYS A 69 -3.74 -2.35 6.61
C CYS A 69 -3.94 -3.39 7.70
N LEU A 70 -2.86 -4.01 8.16
CA LEU A 70 -2.95 -5.03 9.18
C LEU A 70 -3.36 -4.46 10.54
N THR A 71 -2.89 -3.25 10.86
CA THR A 71 -3.19 -2.61 12.14
C THR A 71 -4.59 -2.01 12.16
N ASP A 72 -4.98 -1.36 11.07
CA ASP A 72 -6.25 -0.66 10.97
C ASP A 72 -7.44 -1.62 10.92
N ASN A 73 -7.20 -2.86 10.57
CA ASN A 73 -8.23 -3.86 10.36
C ASN A 73 -9.15 -4.07 11.54
N LEU A 74 -8.65 -3.91 12.76
CA LEU A 74 -9.43 -4.23 13.94
C LEU A 74 -10.34 -3.09 14.39
N GLU A 75 -10.10 -1.88 13.89
CA GLU A 75 -10.78 -0.71 14.43
C GLU A 75 -11.71 -0.03 13.45
N ASN A 76 -11.41 -0.09 12.16
CA ASN A 76 -12.08 0.75 11.20
C ASN A 76 -12.74 0.02 10.05
N HIS A 77 -12.68 -1.30 10.02
CA HIS A 77 -13.24 -2.06 8.90
C HIS A 77 -14.10 -3.20 9.41
N ASP A 78 -15.32 -3.28 8.90
CA ASP A 78 -16.19 -4.42 9.17
C ASP A 78 -15.61 -5.69 8.56
N VAL A 79 -15.00 -5.55 7.39
CA VAL A 79 -14.31 -6.64 6.71
C VAL A 79 -12.83 -6.35 6.78
N PRO A 80 -12.02 -7.22 7.39
CA PRO A 80 -10.57 -6.99 7.45
C PRO A 80 -9.98 -6.88 6.06
N ILE A 81 -8.99 -5.99 5.92
CA ILE A 81 -8.28 -5.86 4.66
C ILE A 81 -7.42 -7.11 4.47
N PHE A 82 -7.66 -7.82 3.38
CA PHE A 82 -6.93 -9.05 3.10
C PHE A 82 -6.14 -8.98 1.79
N ARG A 83 -6.30 -7.90 1.05
CA ARG A 83 -5.70 -7.80 -0.27
C ARG A 83 -5.32 -6.36 -0.57
N ILE A 84 -4.18 -6.19 -1.20
CA ILE A 84 -3.72 -4.89 -1.69
C ILE A 84 -3.62 -4.99 -3.21
N ASP A 85 -4.27 -4.07 -3.91
CA ASP A 85 -4.23 -3.99 -5.36
C ASP A 85 -3.49 -2.74 -5.79
N LEU A 86 -2.83 -2.79 -6.93
CA LEU A 86 -2.19 -1.63 -7.52
C LEU A 86 -2.06 -1.82 -9.03
N ASN A 87 -1.75 -0.72 -9.70
CA ASN A 87 -1.37 -0.74 -11.11
C ASN A 87 0.08 -0.27 -11.20
N SER A 88 0.91 -1.07 -11.83
CA SER A 88 2.32 -0.73 -12.03
C SER A 88 2.54 -0.30 -13.46
N ILE A 89 3.40 0.70 -13.66
CA ILE A 89 3.87 1.00 -15.01
C ILE A 89 4.65 -0.20 -15.52
N MET A 90 4.77 -0.29 -16.84
CA MET A 90 5.34 -1.49 -17.49
C MET A 90 6.87 -1.48 -17.56
N GLU A 91 7.53 -0.68 -16.73
CA GLU A 91 8.98 -0.66 -16.66
C GLU A 91 9.48 -1.91 -15.94
N PRO A 92 10.40 -2.69 -16.54
CA PRO A 92 10.82 -3.96 -15.94
C PRO A 92 11.35 -3.84 -14.51
N PHE A 93 12.10 -2.77 -14.20
CA PHE A 93 12.64 -2.64 -12.85
C PHE A 93 11.56 -2.27 -11.83
N VAL A 94 10.48 -1.61 -12.26
CA VAL A 94 9.36 -1.30 -11.37
C VAL A 94 8.53 -2.55 -11.12
N LEU A 95 8.26 -3.32 -12.18
CA LEU A 95 7.57 -4.61 -12.03
C LEU A 95 8.35 -5.52 -11.09
N ASP A 96 9.67 -5.59 -11.28
CA ASP A 96 10.53 -6.41 -10.43
C ASP A 96 10.47 -5.96 -8.98
N PHE A 97 10.41 -4.65 -8.75
CA PHE A 97 10.28 -4.10 -7.41
C PHE A 97 9.03 -4.64 -6.71
N TYR A 98 7.89 -4.61 -7.40
CA TYR A 98 6.65 -5.12 -6.81
C TYR A 98 6.66 -6.64 -6.69
N HIS A 99 7.24 -7.35 -7.66
CA HIS A 99 7.37 -8.80 -7.57
C HIS A 99 8.18 -9.21 -6.34
N LYS A 100 9.25 -8.48 -6.04
CA LYS A 100 10.06 -8.77 -4.86
C LYS A 100 9.32 -8.53 -3.55
N LEU A 101 8.32 -7.67 -3.58
CA LEU A 101 7.47 -7.45 -2.42
C LEU A 101 6.35 -8.48 -2.32
N GLY A 102 6.26 -9.38 -3.28
CA GLY A 102 5.26 -10.45 -3.26
C GLY A 102 4.00 -10.16 -4.05
N PHE A 103 3.99 -9.08 -4.83
CA PHE A 103 2.83 -8.79 -5.69
C PHE A 103 2.83 -9.71 -6.90
N ILE A 104 1.64 -10.06 -7.35
CA ILE A 104 1.40 -11.02 -8.44
C ILE A 104 0.67 -10.31 -9.55
N ASP A 105 1.08 -10.58 -10.80
CA ASP A 105 0.44 -9.99 -11.96
C ASP A 105 -0.95 -10.55 -12.16
N ILE A 106 -1.92 -9.67 -12.44
CA ILE A 106 -3.26 -10.10 -12.85
C ILE A 106 -3.36 -10.02 -14.37
N LYS A 107 -3.16 -8.82 -14.93
CA LYS A 107 -3.22 -8.64 -16.38
C LYS A 107 -2.72 -7.25 -16.73
N GLU A 108 -2.25 -7.11 -17.97
CA GLU A 108 -1.91 -5.82 -18.53
C GLU A 108 -3.19 -5.14 -18.98
N ASP A 109 -3.33 -3.87 -18.66
CA ASP A 109 -4.54 -3.12 -18.96
C ASP A 109 -4.18 -1.65 -19.16
N GLY A 110 -4.34 -1.15 -20.39
CA GLY A 110 -4.10 0.26 -20.69
C GLY A 110 -2.68 0.73 -20.46
N GLY A 111 -1.69 -0.12 -20.69
CA GLY A 111 -0.29 0.24 -20.49
C GLY A 111 0.21 0.04 -19.07
N TYR A 112 -0.61 -0.53 -18.22
CA TYR A 112 -0.24 -0.83 -16.82
C TYR A 112 -0.42 -2.31 -16.56
N MET A 113 0.35 -2.82 -15.61
CA MET A 113 0.15 -4.17 -15.10
C MET A 113 -0.66 -4.08 -13.81
N ARG A 114 -1.83 -4.70 -13.81
CA ARG A 114 -2.61 -4.82 -12.58
C ARG A 114 -2.00 -5.91 -11.72
N MET A 115 -1.78 -5.61 -10.46
CA MET A 115 -1.13 -6.53 -9.55
C MET A 115 -1.87 -6.57 -8.22
N TYR A 116 -1.69 -7.65 -7.48
CA TYR A 116 -2.26 -7.77 -6.15
C TYR A 116 -1.33 -8.54 -5.23
N LYS A 117 -1.53 -8.35 -3.94
CA LYS A 117 -0.87 -9.11 -2.91
C LYS A 117 -1.89 -9.46 -1.84
N ILE A 118 -1.94 -10.73 -1.47
CA ILE A 118 -2.75 -11.15 -0.34
C ILE A 118 -1.97 -10.86 0.92
N ILE A 119 -2.62 -10.21 1.88
CA ILE A 119 -2.02 -9.99 3.19
C ILE A 119 -2.89 -10.72 4.20
N VAL A 120 -2.23 -11.33 5.18
CA VAL A 120 -2.95 -12.09 6.19
C VAL A 120 -2.68 -11.41 7.52
N PRO A 121 -3.72 -10.97 8.23
CA PRO A 121 -3.51 -10.40 9.54
C PRO A 121 -2.80 -11.41 10.41
N THR A 122 -1.66 -11.00 10.95
CA THR A 122 -0.94 -11.86 11.85
C THR A 122 -1.63 -11.75 13.17
N LYS A 123 -2.47 -12.70 13.48
CA LYS A 123 -3.00 -12.73 14.81
C LYS A 123 -1.89 -13.15 15.72
N PRO A 124 -1.72 -12.48 16.82
CA PRO A 124 -0.86 -13.03 17.83
C PRO A 124 -1.46 -14.38 18.12
N THR A 125 -0.66 -15.36 18.00
CA THR A 125 -1.07 -16.68 18.32
C THR A 125 -1.38 -16.71 19.77
N VAL A 126 -2.60 -16.68 20.05
CA VAL A 126 -2.95 -16.86 21.41
C VAL A 126 -3.00 -18.28 21.59
N LEU A 127 -2.05 -18.67 22.24
CA LEU A 127 -2.10 -19.98 22.65
C LEU A 127 -2.84 -20.00 23.85
N LYS A 128 -3.65 -20.65 23.81
CA LYS A 128 -4.34 -20.81 24.93
C LYS A 128 -4.35 -21.96 25.37
#